data_a1150bf46b5ba4050bbbaaf8319e1252
#
_entry.id   a1150bf46b5ba4050bbbaaf8319e1252
#
_cell.length_a   1.000
_cell.length_b   1.000
_cell.length_c   1.000
_cell.angle_alpha   90.00
_cell.angle_beta   90.00
_cell.angle_gamma   90.00
#
_symmetry.space_group_name_H-M   'P 1'
#
loop_
_entity.id
_entity.type
_entity.pdbx_description
1 polymer ?
#
loop_
_entity_poly.entity_id
_entity_poly.type
_entity_poly.pdbx_seq_one_letter_code
_entity_poly.pdbx_strand_id
1 'polypeptide(L)'
;MQIEKKIKDLIKKSGPISISQYMEICLWDDKNGYYTSNQVLGGDGDFITSPEISQTFGELIGLWALSFYQEFINKKRLFITELGSGRGTLLKDAIRTIYKVTNNKINLEITILEKSERLITLQKENLKNEKVKWISDIKGLSLEPQIIIANEFFDALPINQYAVSYT
;
A
#
# COMPACT_ATOMS: atom_id res chain seq x y z
N MET A 1 5.99 28.50 -1.05
CA MET A 1 5.64 27.16 -1.65
C MET A 1 4.17 27.12 -2.03
N GLN A 2 3.80 26.43 -3.09
CA GLN A 2 2.40 26.44 -3.59
C GLN A 2 1.42 25.83 -2.57
N ILE A 3 1.81 24.75 -1.88
CA ILE A 3 0.99 24.10 -0.83
C ILE A 3 0.72 25.06 0.36
N GLU A 4 1.74 25.73 0.85
CA GLU A 4 1.58 26.70 1.94
C GLU A 4 0.57 27.80 1.58
N LYS A 5 0.66 28.34 0.35
CA LYS A 5 -0.28 29.33 -0.14
C LYS A 5 -1.71 28.75 -0.19
N LYS A 6 -1.89 27.53 -0.74
CA LYS A 6 -3.19 26.86 -0.81
C LYS A 6 -3.81 26.71 0.57
N ILE A 7 -3.03 26.27 1.57
CA ILE A 7 -3.49 26.12 2.96
C ILE A 7 -3.88 27.48 3.56
N LYS A 8 -3.04 28.51 3.42
CA LYS A 8 -3.32 29.85 3.92
C LYS A 8 -4.57 30.47 3.29
N ASP A 9 -4.75 30.30 2.00
CA ASP A 9 -5.92 30.80 1.27
C ASP A 9 -7.19 30.04 1.70
N LEU A 10 -7.11 28.73 1.93
CA LEU A 10 -8.23 27.94 2.44
C LEU A 10 -8.63 28.38 3.85
N ILE A 11 -7.67 28.56 4.75
CA ILE A 11 -7.94 29.02 6.13
C ILE A 11 -8.53 30.44 6.15
N LYS A 12 -8.06 31.34 5.31
CA LYS A 12 -8.63 32.68 5.17
C LYS A 12 -10.06 32.67 4.69
N LYS A 13 -10.43 31.73 3.82
CA LYS A 13 -11.76 31.64 3.20
C LYS A 13 -12.78 30.95 4.09
N SER A 14 -12.39 29.87 4.76
CA SER A 14 -13.30 28.96 5.47
C SER A 14 -13.02 28.78 6.96
N GLY A 15 -12.01 29.46 7.52
CA GLY A 15 -11.60 29.31 8.91
C GLY A 15 -10.66 28.12 9.10
N PRO A 16 -10.45 27.67 10.35
CA PRO A 16 -9.57 26.56 10.67
C PRO A 16 -9.92 25.29 9.89
N ILE A 17 -8.89 24.57 9.45
CA ILE A 17 -9.04 23.28 8.77
C ILE A 17 -8.72 22.13 9.73
N SER A 18 -9.29 20.95 9.48
CA SER A 18 -9.01 19.74 10.26
C SER A 18 -7.59 19.20 9.96
N ILE A 19 -7.07 18.36 10.85
CA ILE A 19 -5.82 17.62 10.61
C ILE A 19 -5.94 16.76 9.35
N SER A 20 -7.09 16.12 9.15
CA SER A 20 -7.36 15.32 7.95
C SER A 20 -7.23 16.16 6.67
N GLN A 21 -7.85 17.35 6.61
CA GLN A 21 -7.72 18.24 5.47
C GLN A 21 -6.30 18.76 5.26
N TYR A 22 -5.57 19.03 6.35
CA TYR A 22 -4.17 19.42 6.27
C TYR A 22 -3.31 18.31 5.69
N MET A 23 -3.44 17.08 6.19
CA MET A 23 -2.73 15.90 5.68
C MET A 23 -3.07 15.63 4.20
N GLU A 24 -4.36 15.69 3.83
CA GLU A 24 -4.79 15.52 2.44
C GLU A 24 -4.05 16.49 1.51
N ILE A 25 -3.99 17.76 1.86
CA ILE A 25 -3.33 18.78 1.04
C ILE A 25 -1.81 18.56 0.99
N CYS A 26 -1.18 18.30 2.14
CA CYS A 26 0.27 18.14 2.22
C CYS A 26 0.77 16.87 1.53
N LEU A 27 0.04 15.77 1.69
CA LEU A 27 0.49 14.45 1.25
C LEU A 27 -0.02 14.10 -0.15
N TRP A 28 -1.25 14.50 -0.48
CA TRP A 28 -1.99 13.98 -1.63
C TRP A 28 -2.50 15.03 -2.62
N ASP A 29 -2.07 16.32 -2.49
CA ASP A 29 -2.36 17.32 -3.56
C ASP A 29 -1.86 16.82 -4.91
N ASP A 30 -2.72 16.87 -5.94
CA ASP A 30 -2.46 16.28 -7.26
C ASP A 30 -1.14 16.72 -7.91
N LYS A 31 -0.70 17.97 -7.62
CA LYS A 31 0.48 18.57 -8.27
C LYS A 31 1.68 18.70 -7.35
N ASN A 32 1.45 18.93 -6.06
CA ASN A 32 2.50 19.32 -5.13
C ASN A 32 2.47 18.50 -3.83
N GLY A 33 1.60 17.50 -3.73
CA GLY A 33 1.54 16.59 -2.60
C GLY A 33 2.82 15.78 -2.47
N TYR A 34 3.21 15.45 -1.25
CA TYR A 34 4.46 14.76 -0.97
C TYR A 34 4.54 13.42 -1.74
N TYR A 35 3.49 12.60 -1.66
CA TYR A 35 3.44 11.29 -2.33
C TYR A 35 3.13 11.37 -3.84
N THR A 36 2.59 12.49 -4.31
CA THR A 36 2.26 12.65 -5.74
C THR A 36 3.37 13.25 -6.55
N SER A 37 4.18 14.15 -5.96
CA SER A 37 5.20 14.93 -6.66
C SER A 37 6.63 14.42 -6.51
N ASN A 38 6.93 13.65 -5.45
CA ASN A 38 8.29 13.25 -5.11
C ASN A 38 8.53 11.75 -5.32
N GLN A 39 9.81 11.38 -5.52
CA GLN A 39 10.26 10.00 -5.40
C GLN A 39 10.50 9.70 -3.93
N VAL A 40 9.45 9.31 -3.22
CA VAL A 40 9.47 9.16 -1.75
C VAL A 40 10.08 7.83 -1.31
N LEU A 41 9.95 6.78 -2.15
CA LEU A 41 10.30 5.40 -1.80
C LEU A 41 11.50 4.88 -2.58
N GLY A 42 12.36 4.10 -1.90
CA GLY A 42 13.54 3.41 -2.47
C GLY A 42 14.85 4.06 -2.08
N GLY A 43 15.98 3.49 -2.54
CA GLY A 43 17.35 3.89 -2.14
C GLY A 43 17.71 5.35 -2.42
N ASP A 44 17.03 5.99 -3.39
CA ASP A 44 17.18 7.42 -3.71
C ASP A 44 16.01 8.26 -3.19
N GLY A 45 15.09 7.68 -2.39
CA GLY A 45 13.94 8.34 -1.80
C GLY A 45 14.18 8.73 -0.34
N ASP A 46 13.21 9.47 0.24
CA ASP A 46 13.29 9.93 1.63
C ASP A 46 13.10 8.80 2.65
N PHE A 47 12.51 7.67 2.24
CA PHE A 47 12.21 6.51 3.09
C PHE A 47 12.75 5.20 2.51
N ILE A 48 13.41 4.43 3.36
CA ILE A 48 13.77 3.04 3.12
C ILE A 48 12.90 2.19 4.05
N THR A 49 11.93 1.48 3.47
CA THR A 49 11.00 0.61 4.20
C THR A 49 11.57 -0.80 4.41
N SER A 50 11.04 -1.55 5.37
CA SER A 50 11.52 -2.90 5.69
C SER A 50 11.65 -3.84 4.48
N PRO A 51 10.73 -3.85 3.50
CA PRO A 51 10.88 -4.65 2.29
C PRO A 51 12.08 -4.28 1.42
N GLU A 52 12.52 -3.02 1.45
CA GLU A 52 13.68 -2.55 0.67
C GLU A 52 15.01 -2.84 1.39
N ILE A 53 14.97 -3.02 2.72
CA ILE A 53 16.16 -3.36 3.52
C ILE A 53 16.49 -4.85 3.41
N SER A 54 15.48 -5.71 3.47
CA SER A 54 15.69 -7.15 3.54
C SER A 54 14.62 -7.95 2.81
N GLN A 55 15.06 -8.75 1.85
CA GLN A 55 14.26 -9.75 1.17
C GLN A 55 13.57 -10.73 2.16
N THR A 56 14.24 -11.03 3.27
CA THR A 56 13.71 -11.93 4.31
C THR A 56 12.39 -11.44 4.89
N PHE A 57 12.16 -10.11 4.93
CA PHE A 57 10.90 -9.56 5.42
C PHE A 57 9.71 -10.03 4.55
N GLY A 58 9.80 -9.87 3.24
CA GLY A 58 8.75 -10.34 2.31
C GLY A 58 8.63 -11.87 2.30
N GLU A 59 9.74 -12.60 2.41
CA GLU A 59 9.74 -14.06 2.50
C GLU A 59 8.99 -14.57 3.73
N LEU A 60 9.21 -13.97 4.90
CA LEU A 60 8.51 -14.34 6.14
C LEU A 60 7.02 -14.00 6.07
N ILE A 61 6.65 -12.86 5.50
CA ILE A 61 5.24 -12.51 5.28
C ILE A 61 4.58 -13.53 4.33
N GLY A 62 5.28 -13.95 3.27
CA GLY A 62 4.78 -14.98 2.36
C GLY A 62 4.58 -16.33 3.03
N LEU A 63 5.51 -16.77 3.87
CA LEU A 63 5.40 -18.01 4.67
C LEU A 63 4.24 -17.94 5.65
N TRP A 64 4.11 -16.82 6.37
CA TRP A 64 3.00 -16.61 7.29
C TRP A 64 1.65 -16.65 6.55
N ALA A 65 1.54 -15.95 5.43
CA ALA A 65 0.33 -15.92 4.62
C ALA A 65 -0.07 -17.33 4.13
N LEU A 66 0.91 -18.11 3.68
CA LEU A 66 0.69 -19.49 3.25
C LEU A 66 0.24 -20.39 4.41
N SER A 67 0.90 -20.28 5.56
CA SER A 67 0.55 -21.04 6.76
C SER A 67 -0.87 -20.73 7.24
N PHE A 68 -1.20 -19.44 7.34
CA PHE A 68 -2.54 -18.99 7.70
C PHE A 68 -3.61 -19.47 6.71
N TYR A 69 -3.31 -19.41 5.43
CA TYR A 69 -4.22 -19.92 4.40
C TYR A 69 -4.47 -21.40 4.55
N GLN A 70 -3.44 -22.21 4.76
CA GLN A 70 -3.56 -23.67 4.91
C GLN A 70 -4.37 -24.05 6.14
N GLU A 71 -4.21 -23.33 7.25
CA GLU A 71 -4.86 -23.62 8.50
C GLU A 71 -6.32 -23.13 8.55
N PHE A 72 -6.58 -21.91 8.10
CA PHE A 72 -7.87 -21.25 8.35
C PHE A 72 -8.74 -21.07 7.11
N ILE A 73 -8.15 -20.96 5.90
CA ILE A 73 -8.90 -20.70 4.68
C ILE A 73 -9.10 -21.99 3.89
N ASN A 74 -8.05 -22.71 3.62
CA ASN A 74 -8.00 -24.01 2.91
C ASN A 74 -8.94 -24.12 1.71
N LYS A 75 -8.98 -23.08 0.86
CA LYS A 75 -9.78 -23.03 -0.36
C LYS A 75 -8.94 -23.38 -1.58
N LYS A 76 -9.58 -23.45 -2.76
CA LYS A 76 -8.89 -23.73 -4.03
C LYS A 76 -7.93 -22.62 -4.47
N ARG A 77 -8.09 -21.39 -3.94
CA ARG A 77 -7.32 -20.20 -4.32
C ARG A 77 -6.91 -19.41 -3.10
N LEU A 78 -5.69 -18.97 -3.08
CA LEU A 78 -5.19 -18.00 -2.11
C LEU A 78 -5.29 -16.60 -2.72
N PHE A 79 -6.09 -15.74 -2.11
CA PHE A 79 -6.19 -14.33 -2.47
C PHE A 79 -5.27 -13.50 -1.57
N ILE A 80 -4.36 -12.75 -2.16
CA ILE A 80 -3.49 -11.80 -1.47
C ILE A 80 -3.71 -10.42 -2.06
N THR A 81 -3.96 -9.46 -1.19
CA THR A 81 -4.06 -8.05 -1.57
C THR A 81 -3.04 -7.23 -0.80
N GLU A 82 -2.27 -6.39 -1.49
CA GLU A 82 -1.41 -5.40 -0.86
C GLU A 82 -1.97 -3.99 -1.08
N LEU A 83 -2.07 -3.23 0.01
CA LEU A 83 -2.50 -1.83 -0.01
C LEU A 83 -1.26 -0.95 -0.02
N GLY A 84 -1.07 -0.16 -1.09
CA GLY A 84 0.09 0.72 -1.20
C GLY A 84 1.41 -0.05 -1.30
N SER A 85 1.56 -0.86 -2.33
CA SER A 85 2.69 -1.80 -2.50
C SER A 85 4.04 -1.12 -2.77
N GLY A 86 4.12 0.19 -2.80
CA GLY A 86 5.33 0.92 -3.14
C GLY A 86 5.90 0.46 -4.49
N ARG A 87 7.09 -0.10 -4.50
CA ARG A 87 7.72 -0.68 -5.70
C ARG A 87 7.28 -2.13 -5.99
N GLY A 88 6.49 -2.73 -5.11
CA GLY A 88 6.07 -4.14 -5.20
C GLY A 88 7.10 -5.14 -4.66
N THR A 89 8.09 -4.69 -3.93
CA THR A 89 9.22 -5.51 -3.44
C THR A 89 8.75 -6.56 -2.45
N LEU A 90 7.95 -6.16 -1.44
CA LEU A 90 7.39 -7.10 -0.45
C LEU A 90 6.60 -8.23 -1.12
N LEU A 91 5.66 -7.84 -1.97
CA LEU A 91 4.77 -8.79 -2.65
C LEU A 91 5.54 -9.74 -3.57
N LYS A 92 6.56 -9.23 -4.29
CA LYS A 92 7.45 -10.04 -5.12
C LYS A 92 8.14 -11.14 -4.32
N ASP A 93 8.70 -10.79 -3.17
CA ASP A 93 9.42 -11.73 -2.32
C ASP A 93 8.48 -12.74 -1.66
N ALA A 94 7.30 -12.29 -1.22
CA ALA A 94 6.25 -13.14 -0.68
C ALA A 94 5.76 -14.17 -1.72
N ILE A 95 5.43 -13.73 -2.92
CA ILE A 95 4.96 -14.58 -4.02
C ILE A 95 6.02 -15.63 -4.39
N ARG A 96 7.27 -15.19 -4.57
CA ARG A 96 8.39 -16.10 -4.88
C ARG A 96 8.51 -17.20 -3.85
N THR A 97 8.39 -16.86 -2.57
CA THR A 97 8.50 -17.83 -1.47
C THR A 97 7.31 -18.77 -1.44
N ILE A 98 6.09 -18.28 -1.62
CA ILE A 98 4.89 -19.11 -1.70
C ILE A 98 5.01 -20.12 -2.84
N TYR A 99 5.41 -19.70 -4.03
CA TYR A 99 5.58 -20.61 -5.17
C TYR A 99 6.70 -21.65 -4.92
N LYS A 100 7.82 -21.22 -4.32
CA LYS A 100 8.93 -22.13 -3.98
C LYS A 100 8.48 -23.23 -3.01
N VAL A 101 7.78 -22.88 -1.94
CA VAL A 101 7.32 -23.83 -0.92
C VAL A 101 6.24 -24.75 -1.43
N THR A 102 5.35 -24.26 -2.27
CA THR A 102 4.26 -25.04 -2.84
C THR A 102 4.60 -25.76 -4.12
N ASN A 103 5.86 -25.67 -4.61
CA ASN A 103 6.29 -26.17 -5.92
C ASN A 103 5.35 -25.70 -7.06
N ASN A 104 4.94 -24.44 -7.05
CA ASN A 104 4.00 -23.81 -7.99
C ASN A 104 2.61 -24.50 -8.07
N LYS A 105 2.20 -25.23 -7.04
CA LYS A 105 0.92 -25.94 -7.03
C LYS A 105 -0.25 -25.12 -6.47
N ILE A 106 0.02 -23.93 -5.93
CA ILE A 106 -1.02 -23.06 -5.41
C ILE A 106 -1.60 -22.15 -6.51
N ASN A 107 -2.91 -21.99 -6.49
CA ASN A 107 -3.57 -20.99 -7.33
C ASN A 107 -3.62 -19.66 -6.56
N LEU A 108 -2.75 -18.73 -6.93
CA LEU A 108 -2.59 -17.43 -6.29
C LEU A 108 -3.29 -16.34 -7.12
N GLU A 109 -4.16 -15.59 -6.46
CA GLU A 109 -4.83 -14.41 -7.02
C GLU A 109 -4.31 -13.16 -6.31
N ILE A 110 -3.67 -12.27 -7.06
CA ILE A 110 -2.94 -11.13 -6.53
C ILE A 110 -3.66 -9.85 -6.90
N THR A 111 -3.89 -8.99 -5.90
CA THR A 111 -4.44 -7.64 -6.09
C THR A 111 -3.54 -6.60 -5.46
N ILE A 112 -3.36 -5.47 -6.11
CA ILE A 112 -2.69 -4.30 -5.55
C ILE A 112 -3.65 -3.11 -5.59
N LEU A 113 -3.85 -2.45 -4.44
CA LEU A 113 -4.50 -1.16 -4.38
C LEU A 113 -3.45 -0.06 -4.52
N GLU A 114 -3.48 0.64 -5.65
CA GLU A 114 -2.54 1.72 -5.95
C GLU A 114 -3.22 2.79 -6.82
N LYS A 115 -2.96 4.07 -6.53
CA LYS A 115 -3.47 5.21 -7.31
C LYS A 115 -2.40 5.87 -8.17
N SER A 116 -1.14 5.73 -7.80
CA SER A 116 -0.02 6.35 -8.50
C SER A 116 0.34 5.59 -9.77
N GLU A 117 0.08 6.17 -10.94
CA GLU A 117 0.45 5.61 -12.24
C GLU A 117 1.96 5.31 -12.34
N ARG A 118 2.78 6.15 -11.70
CA ARG A 118 4.22 5.94 -11.63
C ARG A 118 4.57 4.67 -10.86
N LEU A 119 3.96 4.46 -9.69
CA LEU A 119 4.19 3.25 -8.89
C LEU A 119 3.63 2.01 -9.58
N ILE A 120 2.46 2.11 -10.21
CA ILE A 120 1.89 1.02 -11.01
C ILE A 120 2.86 0.58 -12.10
N THR A 121 3.53 1.52 -12.77
CA THR A 121 4.53 1.20 -13.80
C THR A 121 5.71 0.43 -13.22
N LEU A 122 6.26 0.86 -12.08
CA LEU A 122 7.34 0.16 -11.39
C LEU A 122 6.92 -1.23 -10.89
N GLN A 123 5.71 -1.33 -10.36
CA GLN A 123 5.13 -2.61 -9.92
C GLN A 123 4.98 -3.58 -11.08
N LYS A 124 4.52 -3.12 -12.24
CA LYS A 124 4.41 -3.95 -13.45
C LYS A 124 5.77 -4.49 -13.93
N GLU A 125 6.83 -3.70 -13.81
CA GLU A 125 8.17 -4.16 -14.11
C GLU A 125 8.66 -5.21 -13.12
N ASN A 126 8.50 -4.95 -11.81
CA ASN A 126 8.96 -5.83 -10.76
C ASN A 126 8.17 -7.15 -10.69
N LEU A 127 6.90 -7.12 -11.04
CA LEU A 127 5.96 -8.26 -11.01
C LEU A 127 5.60 -8.76 -12.42
N LYS A 128 6.45 -8.52 -13.43
CA LYS A 128 6.17 -8.83 -14.84
C LYS A 128 5.82 -10.30 -15.14
N ASN A 129 6.25 -11.20 -14.28
CA ASN A 129 5.98 -12.64 -14.42
C ASN A 129 4.72 -13.08 -13.67
N GLU A 130 4.07 -12.15 -12.96
CA GLU A 130 2.93 -12.42 -12.10
C GLU A 130 1.64 -11.87 -12.71
N LYS A 131 0.55 -12.60 -12.49
CA LYS A 131 -0.77 -12.14 -12.89
C LYS A 131 -1.38 -11.29 -11.78
N VAL A 132 -1.17 -9.98 -11.85
CA VAL A 132 -1.63 -9.01 -10.84
C VAL A 132 -2.83 -8.23 -11.36
N LYS A 133 -3.81 -8.00 -10.49
CA LYS A 133 -4.92 -7.07 -10.69
C LYS A 133 -4.62 -5.77 -9.95
N TRP A 134 -4.58 -4.63 -10.65
CA TRP A 134 -4.50 -3.31 -10.03
C TRP A 134 -5.88 -2.71 -9.86
N ILE A 135 -6.13 -2.13 -8.69
CA ILE A 135 -7.36 -1.40 -8.36
C ILE A 135 -7.00 -0.03 -7.77
N SER A 136 -7.82 0.98 -8.02
CA SER A 136 -7.65 2.33 -7.48
C SER A 136 -8.62 2.64 -6.34
N ASP A 137 -9.55 1.75 -6.05
CA ASP A 137 -10.58 1.91 -5.01
C ASP A 137 -10.79 0.58 -4.28
N ILE A 138 -11.01 0.65 -2.98
CA ILE A 138 -11.27 -0.50 -2.10
C ILE A 138 -12.51 -1.31 -2.55
N LYS A 139 -13.46 -0.69 -3.24
CA LYS A 139 -14.61 -1.36 -3.84
C LYS A 139 -14.25 -2.40 -4.90
N GLY A 140 -13.02 -2.32 -5.43
CA GLY A 140 -12.49 -3.31 -6.38
C GLY A 140 -11.93 -4.57 -5.74
N LEU A 141 -11.89 -4.66 -4.40
CA LEU A 141 -11.44 -5.84 -3.67
C LEU A 141 -12.34 -7.06 -3.96
N SER A 142 -11.75 -8.24 -3.85
CA SER A 142 -12.51 -9.49 -3.90
C SER A 142 -13.39 -9.63 -2.64
N LEU A 143 -14.58 -10.21 -2.80
CA LEU A 143 -15.42 -10.63 -1.67
C LEU A 143 -15.03 -12.00 -1.09
N GLU A 144 -14.10 -12.70 -1.74
CA GLU A 144 -13.56 -13.95 -1.22
C GLU A 144 -12.69 -13.70 0.01
N PRO A 145 -12.61 -14.67 0.94
CA PRO A 145 -11.64 -14.62 2.02
C PRO A 145 -10.23 -14.41 1.48
N GLN A 146 -9.55 -13.38 1.96
CA GLN A 146 -8.27 -12.96 1.44
C GLN A 146 -7.34 -12.49 2.57
N ILE A 147 -6.04 -12.54 2.30
CA ILE A 147 -5.04 -11.94 3.16
C ILE A 147 -4.75 -10.53 2.64
N ILE A 148 -4.92 -9.53 3.50
CA ILE A 148 -4.64 -8.14 3.17
C ILE A 148 -3.38 -7.71 3.90
N ILE A 149 -2.41 -7.23 3.15
CA ILE A 149 -1.15 -6.69 3.64
C ILE A 149 -1.20 -5.17 3.49
N ALA A 150 -0.87 -4.45 4.56
CA ALA A 150 -0.84 -2.98 4.59
C ALA A 150 0.41 -2.53 5.37
N ASN A 151 1.58 -2.64 4.72
CA ASN A 151 2.85 -2.25 5.33
C ASN A 151 3.07 -0.75 5.14
N GLU A 152 3.19 0.01 6.24
CA GLU A 152 3.40 1.47 6.22
C GLU A 152 2.41 2.19 5.27
N PHE A 153 1.12 1.81 5.35
CA PHE A 153 0.07 2.33 4.47
C PHE A 153 -0.85 3.33 5.18
N PHE A 154 -1.32 2.96 6.39
CA PHE A 154 -2.33 3.76 7.09
C PHE A 154 -1.79 5.06 7.66
N ASP A 155 -0.51 5.11 8.01
CA ASP A 155 0.20 6.30 8.50
C ASP A 155 0.36 7.38 7.43
N ALA A 156 0.29 7.01 6.15
CA ALA A 156 0.29 7.94 5.01
C ALA A 156 -1.12 8.49 4.67
N LEU A 157 -2.18 8.00 5.32
CA LEU A 157 -3.54 8.43 5.03
C LEU A 157 -3.99 9.57 5.95
N PRO A 158 -4.85 10.48 5.46
CA PRO A 158 -5.46 11.52 6.29
C PRO A 158 -6.25 10.93 7.45
N ILE A 159 -5.97 11.40 8.67
CA ILE A 159 -6.62 10.93 9.90
C ILE A 159 -7.58 11.96 10.48
N ASN A 160 -8.65 11.50 11.12
CA ASN A 160 -9.49 12.31 11.97
C ASN A 160 -9.06 12.16 13.43
N GLN A 161 -8.88 13.28 14.13
CA GLN A 161 -8.57 13.30 15.55
C GLN A 161 -9.82 13.65 16.36
N TYR A 162 -10.08 12.89 17.40
CA TYR A 162 -11.21 13.10 18.32
C TYR A 162 -10.68 13.33 19.73
N ALA A 163 -11.06 14.44 20.35
CA ALA A 163 -10.82 14.67 21.77
C ALA A 163 -11.90 13.95 22.59
N VAL A 164 -11.48 13.16 23.58
CA VAL A 164 -12.39 12.53 24.55
C VAL A 164 -12.27 13.28 25.86
N SER A 165 -13.39 13.87 26.35
CA SER A 165 -13.48 14.45 27.70
C SER A 165 -13.93 13.34 28.67
N TYR A 166 -13.12 13.07 29.66
CA TYR A 166 -13.50 12.26 30.82
C TYR A 166 -14.08 13.21 31.87
N THR A 167 -15.40 13.33 31.93
CA THR A 167 -16.13 14.01 33.00
C THR A 167 -16.51 13.01 34.07
#